data_0d974e93f9a51abf6baeae82c763889f
#
_entry.id   0d974e93f9a51abf6baeae82c763889f
#
_cell.length_a   1.000
_cell.length_b   1.000
_cell.length_c   1.000
_cell.angle_alpha   90.00
_cell.angle_beta   90.00
_cell.angle_gamma   90.00
#
_symmetry.space_group_name_H-M   'P 1'
#
loop_
_entity.id
_entity.type
_entity.pdbx_description
1 polymer ?
#
loop_
_entity_poly.entity_id
_entity_poly.type
_entity_poly.pdbx_seq_one_letter_code
_entity_poly.pdbx_strand_id
1 'polypeptide(L)'
;MNKVIFRIAKTEAEIQQCFSIRHSVFVEEQKLFKETDQDEVDNIAIHIAALDADNGKVVSTVRCHEANDGIWYGSRLAVPRDYRNHPSQIGVRLCKLAEKTVANRGAKRFLAYIQSQNIRFFEGLRWRKIDNPVMHFGLLHQLMEASLFVVNKKTEKSVTKKVQPAYAQD
;
A
#
# COMPACT_ATOMS: atom_id res chain seq x y z
N MET A 1 -22.96 8.24 -2.20
CA MET A 1 -21.69 7.56 -2.52
C MET A 1 -21.51 6.40 -1.55
N ASN A 2 -21.18 5.24 -2.06
CA ASN A 2 -21.12 4.01 -1.27
C ASN A 2 -19.95 4.04 -0.27
N LYS A 3 -20.12 3.38 0.87
CA LYS A 3 -19.05 3.19 1.85
C LYS A 3 -17.94 2.32 1.22
N VAL A 4 -16.68 2.65 1.49
CA VAL A 4 -15.51 1.91 0.98
C VAL A 4 -14.78 1.24 2.13
N ILE A 5 -14.46 -0.05 1.96
CA ILE A 5 -13.67 -0.85 2.91
C ILE A 5 -12.26 -1.01 2.34
N PHE A 6 -11.26 -0.93 3.22
CA PHE A 6 -9.84 -1.04 2.85
C PHE A 6 -9.21 -2.23 3.56
N ARG A 7 -8.63 -3.14 2.83
CA ARG A 7 -7.93 -4.31 3.37
C ARG A 7 -7.03 -5.00 2.34
N ILE A 8 -6.21 -5.92 2.80
CA ILE A 8 -5.49 -6.83 1.91
C ILE A 8 -6.50 -7.71 1.15
N ALA A 9 -6.30 -7.88 -0.14
CA ALA A 9 -7.08 -8.82 -0.95
C ALA A 9 -6.90 -10.25 -0.42
N LYS A 10 -8.00 -10.99 -0.28
CA LYS A 10 -8.03 -12.29 0.41
C LYS A 10 -8.19 -13.47 -0.54
N THR A 11 -8.80 -13.24 -1.69
CA THR A 11 -9.14 -14.31 -2.63
C THR A 11 -8.52 -14.06 -4.00
N GLU A 12 -8.33 -15.12 -4.76
CA GLU A 12 -7.87 -15.01 -6.14
C GLU A 12 -8.79 -14.11 -6.97
N ALA A 13 -10.11 -14.21 -6.76
CA ALA A 13 -11.08 -13.36 -7.44
C ALA A 13 -10.86 -11.86 -7.14
N GLU A 14 -10.52 -11.50 -5.91
CA GLU A 14 -10.20 -10.12 -5.54
C GLU A 14 -8.88 -9.66 -6.17
N ILE A 15 -7.87 -10.53 -6.23
CA ILE A 15 -6.59 -10.24 -6.89
C ILE A 15 -6.82 -10.01 -8.39
N GLN A 16 -7.63 -10.83 -9.05
CA GLN A 16 -7.99 -10.63 -10.45
C GLN A 16 -8.74 -9.31 -10.66
N GLN A 17 -9.60 -8.89 -9.73
CA GLN A 17 -10.24 -7.57 -9.79
C GLN A 17 -9.20 -6.44 -9.61
N CYS A 18 -8.20 -6.59 -8.75
CA CYS A 18 -7.08 -5.65 -8.64
C CYS A 18 -6.36 -5.51 -9.99
N PHE A 19 -6.09 -6.60 -10.69
CA PHE A 19 -5.48 -6.58 -12.02
C PHE A 19 -6.37 -5.87 -13.04
N SER A 20 -7.68 -6.09 -13.01
CA SER A 20 -8.63 -5.39 -13.89
C SER A 20 -8.67 -3.89 -13.65
N ILE A 21 -8.63 -3.44 -12.40
CA ILE A 21 -8.53 -2.01 -12.05
C ILE A 21 -7.23 -1.41 -12.55
N ARG A 22 -6.10 -2.10 -12.37
CA ARG A 22 -4.79 -1.67 -12.85
C ARG A 22 -4.76 -1.57 -14.38
N HIS A 23 -5.33 -2.55 -15.07
CA HIS A 23 -5.44 -2.54 -16.53
C HIS A 23 -6.21 -1.30 -17.01
N SER A 24 -7.36 -1.00 -16.42
CA SER A 24 -8.16 0.17 -16.81
C SER A 24 -7.40 1.49 -16.61
N VAL A 25 -6.59 1.60 -15.56
CA VAL A 25 -5.82 2.82 -15.28
C VAL A 25 -4.53 2.88 -16.10
N PHE A 26 -3.72 1.84 -16.10
CA PHE A 26 -2.37 1.90 -16.66
C PHE A 26 -2.30 1.56 -18.16
N VAL A 27 -3.19 0.71 -18.65
CA VAL A 27 -3.22 0.34 -20.06
C VAL A 27 -4.23 1.20 -20.83
N GLU A 28 -5.47 1.26 -20.39
CA GLU A 28 -6.54 1.93 -21.13
C GLU A 28 -6.50 3.46 -20.98
N GLU A 29 -6.38 3.97 -19.76
CA GLU A 29 -6.40 5.41 -19.49
C GLU A 29 -5.05 6.08 -19.76
N GLN A 30 -3.99 5.62 -19.08
CA GLN A 30 -2.68 6.27 -19.11
C GLN A 30 -1.83 5.86 -20.32
N LYS A 31 -2.15 4.75 -21.00
CA LYS A 31 -1.37 4.19 -22.09
C LYS A 31 0.10 3.92 -21.72
N LEU A 32 0.36 3.68 -20.43
CA LEU A 32 1.70 3.46 -19.89
C LEU A 32 2.25 2.08 -20.30
N PHE A 33 1.38 1.10 -20.40
CA PHE A 33 1.66 -0.25 -20.87
C PHE A 33 0.79 -0.55 -22.10
N LYS A 34 1.30 -1.37 -23.02
CA LYS A 34 0.58 -1.71 -24.25
C LYS A 34 -0.53 -2.75 -24.02
N GLU A 35 -0.20 -3.82 -23.33
CA GLU A 35 -1.11 -4.98 -23.19
C GLU A 35 -1.43 -5.25 -21.72
N THR A 36 -0.43 -5.25 -20.86
CA THR A 36 -0.59 -5.52 -19.42
C THR A 36 0.45 -4.79 -18.60
N ASP A 37 0.09 -4.44 -17.39
CA ASP A 37 0.99 -3.88 -16.38
C ASP A 37 1.47 -4.95 -15.39
N GLN A 38 1.01 -6.21 -15.55
CA GLN A 38 1.40 -7.33 -14.70
C GLN A 38 2.85 -7.73 -14.96
N ASP A 39 3.53 -8.13 -13.91
CA ASP A 39 4.92 -8.58 -13.92
C ASP A 39 5.17 -9.68 -12.86
N GLU A 40 6.40 -10.18 -12.79
CA GLU A 40 6.76 -11.25 -11.84
C GLU A 40 6.62 -10.84 -10.37
N VAL A 41 6.68 -9.55 -10.07
CA VAL A 41 6.47 -9.03 -8.71
C VAL A 41 5.06 -9.36 -8.21
N ASP A 42 4.09 -9.50 -9.08
CA ASP A 42 2.72 -9.86 -8.69
C ASP A 42 2.61 -11.22 -7.98
N ASN A 43 3.57 -12.13 -8.23
CA ASN A 43 3.60 -13.44 -7.58
C ASN A 43 3.99 -13.38 -6.10
N ILE A 44 4.69 -12.33 -5.68
CA ILE A 44 5.17 -12.15 -4.29
C ILE A 44 4.56 -10.94 -3.60
N ALA A 45 3.87 -10.10 -4.34
CA ALA A 45 3.31 -8.85 -3.82
C ALA A 45 2.10 -9.08 -2.92
N ILE A 46 1.93 -8.17 -1.98
CA ILE A 46 0.69 -8.00 -1.22
C ILE A 46 -0.18 -7.03 -2.01
N HIS A 47 -1.35 -7.48 -2.41
CA HIS A 47 -2.35 -6.65 -3.07
C HIS A 47 -3.30 -6.06 -2.02
N ILE A 48 -3.38 -4.75 -1.95
CA ILE A 48 -4.26 -4.01 -1.04
C ILE A 48 -5.40 -3.43 -1.85
N ALA A 49 -6.61 -3.67 -1.42
CA ALA A 49 -7.83 -3.32 -2.14
C ALA A 49 -8.70 -2.34 -1.36
N ALA A 50 -9.28 -1.40 -2.09
CA ALA A 50 -10.46 -0.66 -1.69
C ALA A 50 -11.69 -1.32 -2.31
N LEU A 51 -12.65 -1.70 -1.50
CA LEU A 51 -13.84 -2.43 -1.91
C LEU A 51 -15.09 -1.62 -1.64
N ASP A 52 -16.01 -1.62 -2.58
CA ASP A 52 -17.38 -1.13 -2.35
C ASP A 52 -18.03 -2.02 -1.28
N ALA A 53 -18.52 -1.39 -0.20
CA ALA A 53 -19.08 -2.12 0.95
C ALA A 53 -20.42 -2.79 0.62
N ASP A 54 -21.16 -2.32 -0.39
CA ASP A 54 -22.48 -2.81 -0.70
C ASP A 54 -22.44 -4.09 -1.55
N ASN A 55 -21.44 -4.22 -2.42
CA ASN A 55 -21.32 -5.35 -3.34
C ASN A 55 -19.99 -6.13 -3.27
N GLY A 56 -19.05 -5.65 -2.46
CA GLY A 56 -17.76 -6.30 -2.26
C GLY A 56 -16.79 -6.22 -3.45
N LYS A 57 -17.08 -5.43 -4.48
CA LYS A 57 -16.23 -5.29 -5.65
C LYS A 57 -15.02 -4.40 -5.35
N VAL A 58 -13.87 -4.77 -5.87
CA VAL A 58 -12.66 -3.93 -5.83
C VAL A 58 -12.87 -2.71 -6.73
N VAL A 59 -12.64 -1.52 -6.18
CA VAL A 59 -12.78 -0.23 -6.88
C VAL A 59 -11.45 0.51 -7.04
N SER A 60 -10.45 0.17 -6.25
CA SER A 60 -9.09 0.73 -6.34
C SER A 60 -8.11 -0.22 -5.67
N THR A 61 -6.81 -0.10 -5.99
CA THR A 61 -5.79 -1.00 -5.47
C THR A 61 -4.41 -0.36 -5.41
N VAL A 62 -3.54 -0.91 -4.58
CA VAL A 62 -2.10 -0.71 -4.56
C VAL A 62 -1.43 -2.02 -4.21
N ARG A 63 -0.20 -2.25 -4.69
CA ARG A 63 0.60 -3.40 -4.26
C ARG A 63 1.87 -2.97 -3.55
N CYS A 64 2.37 -3.82 -2.65
CA CYS A 64 3.69 -3.67 -2.05
C CYS A 64 4.37 -5.02 -1.94
N HIS A 65 5.72 -5.02 -1.98
CA HIS A 65 6.53 -6.23 -1.89
C HIS A 65 7.86 -5.94 -1.21
N GLU A 66 8.42 -6.95 -0.58
CA GLU A 66 9.78 -6.91 -0.08
C GLU A 66 10.75 -7.24 -1.22
N ALA A 67 11.68 -6.34 -1.50
CA ALA A 67 12.72 -6.57 -2.50
C ALA A 67 13.91 -7.32 -1.90
N ASN A 68 14.36 -6.91 -0.73
CA ASN A 68 15.40 -7.58 0.05
C ASN A 68 15.43 -7.05 1.50
N ASP A 69 15.79 -7.88 2.44
CA ASP A 69 16.15 -7.60 3.84
C ASP A 69 15.54 -6.32 4.48
N GLY A 70 14.23 -6.24 4.49
CA GLY A 70 13.48 -5.13 5.07
C GLY A 70 13.33 -3.91 4.17
N ILE A 71 13.78 -3.96 2.92
CA ILE A 71 13.54 -2.91 1.93
C ILE A 71 12.30 -3.29 1.12
N TRP A 72 11.26 -2.50 1.28
CA TRP A 72 9.97 -2.68 0.63
C TRP A 72 9.72 -1.63 -0.43
N TYR A 73 9.02 -2.03 -1.48
CA TYR A 73 8.54 -1.13 -2.53
C TYR A 73 7.03 -1.15 -2.63
N GLY A 74 6.45 0.05 -2.73
CA GLY A 74 5.08 0.26 -3.16
C GLY A 74 5.02 0.53 -4.65
N SER A 75 4.00 0.03 -5.33
CA SER A 75 3.80 0.27 -6.75
C SER A 75 2.35 0.01 -7.16
N ARG A 76 2.02 0.38 -8.39
CA ARG A 76 0.72 0.11 -9.00
C ARG A 76 -0.47 0.67 -8.18
N LEU A 77 -0.32 1.87 -7.61
CA LEU A 77 -1.46 2.60 -7.04
C LEU A 77 -2.40 2.98 -8.19
N ALA A 78 -3.55 2.36 -8.25
CA ALA A 78 -4.54 2.54 -9.30
C ALA A 78 -5.88 2.99 -8.70
N VAL A 79 -6.22 4.25 -8.95
CA VAL A 79 -7.50 4.87 -8.57
C VAL A 79 -8.19 5.34 -9.85
N PRO A 80 -9.24 4.67 -10.32
CA PRO A 80 -10.00 5.11 -11.49
C PRO A 80 -10.56 6.54 -11.33
N ARG A 81 -10.80 7.23 -12.43
CA ARG A 81 -11.21 8.65 -12.43
C ARG A 81 -12.42 8.90 -11.52
N ASP A 82 -13.43 8.03 -11.57
CA ASP A 82 -14.68 8.18 -10.83
C ASP A 82 -14.47 8.11 -9.30
N TYR A 83 -13.34 7.57 -8.86
CA TYR A 83 -12.99 7.41 -7.44
C TYR A 83 -11.91 8.38 -6.94
N ARG A 84 -11.29 9.21 -7.81
CA ARG A 84 -10.19 10.12 -7.41
C ARG A 84 -10.63 11.21 -6.44
N ASN A 85 -11.87 11.69 -6.58
CA ASN A 85 -12.45 12.73 -5.71
C ASN A 85 -13.46 12.15 -4.71
N HIS A 86 -13.39 10.85 -4.43
CA HIS A 86 -14.29 10.21 -3.49
C HIS A 86 -14.07 10.72 -2.06
N PRO A 87 -15.14 11.03 -1.26
CA PRO A 87 -15.02 11.53 0.10
C PRO A 87 -14.17 10.65 1.04
N SER A 88 -14.10 9.35 0.76
CA SER A 88 -13.24 8.41 1.51
C SER A 88 -11.75 8.59 1.27
N GLN A 89 -11.33 9.52 0.42
CA GLN A 89 -9.90 9.76 0.11
C GLN A 89 -9.14 8.46 -0.24
N ILE A 90 -9.64 7.73 -1.22
CA ILE A 90 -9.25 6.33 -1.50
C ILE A 90 -7.73 6.18 -1.67
N GLY A 91 -7.09 7.01 -2.49
CA GLY A 91 -5.63 6.97 -2.70
C GLY A 91 -4.83 7.16 -1.42
N VAL A 92 -5.25 8.13 -0.57
CA VAL A 92 -4.61 8.39 0.73
C VAL A 92 -4.71 7.17 1.63
N ARG A 93 -5.90 6.60 1.76
CA ARG A 93 -6.14 5.46 2.66
C ARG A 93 -5.45 4.18 2.18
N LEU A 94 -5.38 3.95 0.86
CA LEU A 94 -4.60 2.84 0.30
C LEU A 94 -3.11 2.99 0.64
N CYS A 95 -2.52 4.17 0.45
CA CYS A 95 -1.12 4.42 0.79
C CYS A 95 -0.86 4.25 2.29
N LYS A 96 -1.74 4.76 3.16
CA LYS A 96 -1.61 4.61 4.61
C LYS A 96 -1.74 3.16 5.06
N LEU A 97 -2.62 2.39 4.44
CA LEU A 97 -2.73 0.96 4.72
C LEU A 97 -1.49 0.19 4.23
N ALA A 98 -0.92 0.57 3.08
CA ALA A 98 0.33 0.00 2.60
C ALA A 98 1.49 0.28 3.57
N GLU A 99 1.65 1.53 4.02
CA GLU A 99 2.65 1.91 5.04
C GLU A 99 2.51 1.05 6.31
N LYS A 100 1.28 0.93 6.84
CA LYS A 100 0.99 0.11 8.02
C LYS A 100 1.28 -1.37 7.78
N THR A 101 0.91 -1.88 6.62
CA THR A 101 1.09 -3.29 6.25
C THR A 101 2.57 -3.67 6.21
N VAL A 102 3.42 -2.86 5.58
CA VAL A 102 4.85 -3.14 5.49
C VAL A 102 5.55 -2.92 6.84
N ALA A 103 5.16 -1.88 7.59
CA ALA A 103 5.70 -1.65 8.94
C ALA A 103 5.42 -2.83 9.88
N ASN A 104 4.22 -3.40 9.85
CA ASN A 104 3.86 -4.58 10.65
C ASN A 104 4.64 -5.84 10.24
N ARG A 105 5.22 -5.86 9.04
CA ARG A 105 6.09 -6.93 8.54
C ARG A 105 7.59 -6.66 8.76
N GLY A 106 7.92 -5.61 9.52
CA GLY A 106 9.30 -5.30 9.87
C GLY A 106 10.06 -4.53 8.79
N ALA A 107 9.37 -3.83 7.90
CA ALA A 107 10.01 -2.98 6.91
C ALA A 107 10.94 -1.96 7.59
N LYS A 108 12.18 -1.90 7.14
CA LYS A 108 13.19 -0.89 7.53
C LYS A 108 13.02 0.38 6.69
N ARG A 109 12.68 0.19 5.41
CA ARG A 109 12.45 1.26 4.43
C ARG A 109 11.26 0.90 3.54
N PHE A 110 10.48 1.90 3.17
CA PHE A 110 9.39 1.77 2.21
C PHE A 110 9.52 2.82 1.13
N LEU A 111 9.78 2.37 -0.08
CA LEU A 111 10.15 3.17 -1.24
C LEU A 111 9.12 3.03 -2.36
N ALA A 112 9.02 4.03 -3.22
CA ALA A 112 8.25 3.93 -4.46
C ALA A 112 8.81 4.89 -5.52
N TYR A 113 8.77 4.46 -6.79
CA TYR A 113 9.00 5.33 -7.95
C TYR A 113 7.70 6.03 -8.32
N ILE A 114 7.66 7.34 -8.12
CA ILE A 114 6.47 8.17 -8.24
C ILE A 114 6.52 8.96 -9.54
N GLN A 115 5.47 8.86 -10.37
CA GLN A 115 5.33 9.71 -11.56
C GLN A 115 5.36 11.18 -11.16
N SER A 116 6.03 12.03 -11.96
CA SER A 116 6.26 13.43 -11.61
C SER A 116 5.00 14.20 -11.25
N GLN A 117 3.87 13.92 -11.90
CA GLN A 117 2.59 14.58 -11.60
C GLN A 117 2.01 14.23 -10.22
N ASN A 118 2.45 13.13 -9.61
CA ASN A 118 1.95 12.65 -8.33
C ASN A 118 2.85 13.02 -7.14
N ILE A 119 3.98 13.67 -7.36
CA ILE A 119 4.95 14.01 -6.30
C ILE A 119 4.30 14.80 -5.18
N ARG A 120 3.51 15.85 -5.49
CA ARG A 120 2.83 16.66 -4.48
C ARG A 120 1.86 15.86 -3.61
N PHE A 121 1.18 14.88 -4.20
CA PHE A 121 0.30 13.98 -3.45
C PHE A 121 1.09 13.21 -2.39
N PHE A 122 2.23 12.62 -2.76
CA PHE A 122 3.07 11.87 -1.83
C PHE A 122 3.80 12.76 -0.80
N GLU A 123 4.21 13.96 -1.17
CA GLU A 123 4.72 14.96 -0.20
C GLU A 123 3.66 15.30 0.85
N GLY A 124 2.39 15.43 0.45
CA GLY A 124 1.25 15.59 1.36
C GLY A 124 1.06 14.41 2.32
N LEU A 125 1.48 13.20 1.95
CA LEU A 125 1.52 12.02 2.81
C LEU A 125 2.82 11.91 3.65
N ARG A 126 3.67 12.93 3.62
CA ARG A 126 4.98 12.99 4.29
C ARG A 126 6.02 12.01 3.74
N TRP A 127 5.89 11.67 2.46
CA TRP A 127 6.97 11.00 1.74
C TRP A 127 8.02 12.03 1.34
N ARG A 128 9.28 11.63 1.36
CA ARG A 128 10.40 12.49 0.97
C ARG A 128 11.04 12.00 -0.33
N LYS A 129 11.54 12.92 -1.14
CA LYS A 129 12.32 12.60 -2.33
C LYS A 129 13.68 12.03 -1.93
N ILE A 130 14.12 11.02 -2.68
CA ILE A 130 15.45 10.42 -2.59
C ILE A 130 16.03 10.37 -3.98
N ASP A 131 17.31 10.66 -4.12
CA ASP A 131 18.03 10.63 -5.38
C ASP A 131 17.45 11.51 -6.51
N ASN A 132 18.07 11.42 -7.68
CA ASN A 132 17.63 12.13 -8.88
C ASN A 132 16.47 11.38 -9.55
N PRO A 133 15.58 12.09 -10.27
CA PRO A 133 14.54 11.45 -11.08
C PRO A 133 15.14 10.53 -12.14
N VAL A 134 14.42 9.46 -12.44
CA VAL A 134 14.79 8.46 -13.46
C VAL A 134 13.66 8.23 -14.45
N MET A 135 14.02 7.76 -15.65
CA MET A 135 13.03 7.39 -16.66
C MET A 135 12.58 5.95 -16.45
N HIS A 136 11.28 5.75 -16.24
CA HIS A 136 10.62 4.45 -16.21
C HIS A 136 9.42 4.46 -17.17
N PHE A 137 9.30 3.44 -18.00
CA PHE A 137 8.18 3.30 -18.95
C PHE A 137 7.92 4.56 -19.80
N GLY A 138 8.99 5.27 -20.18
CA GLY A 138 8.88 6.50 -20.98
C GLY A 138 8.43 7.75 -20.21
N LEU A 139 8.25 7.67 -18.89
CA LEU A 139 7.89 8.79 -18.02
C LEU A 139 8.94 9.04 -16.94
N LEU A 140 9.08 10.30 -16.55
CA LEU A 140 9.96 10.69 -15.46
C LEU A 140 9.35 10.31 -14.12
N HIS A 141 10.10 9.56 -13.31
CA HIS A 141 9.73 9.13 -11.96
C HIS A 141 10.73 9.62 -10.93
N GLN A 142 10.25 9.97 -9.76
CA GLN A 142 11.02 10.32 -8.58
C GLN A 142 10.99 9.16 -7.59
N LEU A 143 12.14 8.67 -7.15
CA LEU A 143 12.19 7.77 -6.01
C LEU A 143 11.82 8.54 -4.75
N MET A 144 10.84 8.04 -4.01
CA MET A 144 10.38 8.63 -2.75
C MET A 144 10.33 7.58 -1.64
N GLU A 145 10.45 8.02 -0.41
CA GLU A 145 10.47 7.19 0.80
C GLU A 145 9.42 7.64 1.80
N ALA A 146 8.65 6.69 2.30
CA ALA A 146 7.67 6.92 3.36
C ALA A 146 8.34 7.10 4.72
N SER A 147 7.74 7.92 5.58
CA SER A 147 8.09 7.97 7.00
C SER A 147 7.35 6.86 7.75
N LEU A 148 8.02 5.73 7.98
CA LEU A 148 7.44 4.62 8.73
C LEU A 148 7.52 4.91 10.23
N PHE A 149 6.39 4.77 10.93
CA PHE A 149 6.40 4.73 12.40
C PHE A 149 6.85 3.34 12.84
N VAL A 150 8.06 3.25 13.39
CA VAL A 150 8.53 2.03 14.03
C VAL A 150 7.72 1.86 15.32
N VAL A 151 6.77 0.93 15.33
CA VAL A 151 6.13 0.49 16.58
C VAL A 151 7.20 -0.24 17.38
N ASN A 152 7.76 0.44 18.39
CA ASN A 152 8.70 -0.19 19.32
C ASN A 152 7.97 -1.30 20.07
N LYS A 153 8.23 -2.55 19.73
CA LYS A 153 7.78 -3.75 20.45
C LYS A 153 8.34 -3.86 21.90
N LYS A 154 8.93 -2.80 22.46
CA LYS A 154 9.48 -2.79 23.81
C LYS A 154 8.45 -2.55 24.92
N THR A 155 7.19 -2.23 24.59
CA THR A 155 6.19 -1.90 25.63
C THR A 155 5.31 -3.08 26.05
N GLU A 156 5.39 -4.24 25.41
CA GLU A 156 4.58 -5.40 25.79
C GLU A 156 5.23 -6.35 26.82
N LYS A 157 6.48 -6.11 27.23
CA LYS A 157 7.17 -6.96 28.22
C LYS A 157 7.10 -6.47 29.67
N SER A 158 6.39 -5.41 29.98
CA SER A 158 6.38 -4.85 31.35
C SER A 158 5.07 -5.02 32.13
N VAL A 159 4.07 -5.74 31.59
CA VAL A 159 2.77 -5.91 32.31
C VAL A 159 2.56 -7.31 32.89
N THR A 160 3.49 -8.25 32.68
CA THR A 160 3.37 -9.61 33.24
C THR A 160 4.36 -9.87 34.38
N LYS A 161 4.46 -8.97 35.35
CA LYS A 161 5.06 -9.28 36.64
C LYS A 161 4.37 -8.46 37.71
N LYS A 162 3.27 -8.98 38.24
CA LYS A 162 2.80 -8.84 39.63
C LYS A 162 1.38 -9.40 39.75
N VAL A 163 1.26 -10.68 39.93
CA VAL A 163 0.27 -11.26 40.87
C VAL A 163 0.88 -12.56 41.38
N GLN A 164 1.49 -12.51 42.53
CA GLN A 164 1.64 -13.68 43.36
C GLN A 164 0.35 -13.81 44.18
N PRO A 165 -0.29 -14.96 44.20
CA PRO A 165 -1.22 -15.27 45.30
C PRO A 165 -0.41 -15.80 46.49
N ALA A 166 -0.40 -15.03 47.55
CA ALA A 166 -0.16 -15.56 48.88
C ALA A 166 -1.39 -16.36 49.27
N TYR A 167 -1.22 -17.66 49.54
CA TYR A 167 -1.94 -18.42 50.58
C TYR A 167 -1.44 -19.86 50.50
N ALA A 168 -0.53 -20.15 51.42
CA ALA A 168 -0.32 -21.49 51.95
C ALA A 168 -0.10 -21.32 53.43
N GLN A 169 -1.06 -21.75 54.23
CA GLN A 169 -1.02 -22.19 55.62
C GLN A 169 -2.46 -22.61 55.93
N ASP A 170 -2.77 -23.81 56.17
CA ASP A 170 -2.47 -24.89 57.14
C ASP A 170 -2.92 -26.23 56.55
#